data_024ee0f5d261dffa03224cec7ec1442f
#
_entry.id   024ee0f5d261dffa03224cec7ec1442f
#
_cell.length_a   1.000
_cell.length_b   1.000
_cell.length_c   1.000
_cell.angle_alpha   90.00
_cell.angle_beta   90.00
_cell.angle_gamma   90.00
#
_symmetry.space_group_name_H-M   'P 1'
#
loop_
_entity.id
_entity.type
_entity.pdbx_description
1 polymer ?
#
loop_
_entity_poly.entity_id
_entity_poly.type
_entity_poly.pdbx_seq_one_letter_code
_entity_poly.pdbx_strand_id
1 'polypeptide(L)' 'MAERIGEFLVNLGAMSTSQVTVVINHQQSGDERLFGEIAMELGYLADNEPIDKFLEFQEKQLGD' A
#
# COMPACT_ATOMS: atom_id res chain seq x y z
N MET A 1 -0.73 13.14 11.56
CA MET A 1 -1.51 12.43 10.55
C MET A 1 -0.89 11.06 10.27
N ALA A 2 -1.71 10.03 10.16
CA ALA A 2 -1.19 8.68 9.94
C ALA A 2 -0.49 8.58 8.59
N GLU A 3 0.57 7.82 8.55
CA GLU A 3 1.28 7.57 7.31
C GLU A 3 0.39 6.76 6.37
N ARG A 4 0.38 7.12 5.10
CA ARG A 4 -0.40 6.40 4.11
C ARG A 4 0.33 5.13 3.68
N ILE A 5 -0.46 4.13 3.30
CA ILE A 5 0.11 2.84 2.89
C ILE A 5 1.11 3.00 1.75
N GLY A 6 0.85 3.90 0.79
CA GLY A 6 1.77 4.13 -0.32
C GLY A 6 3.13 4.61 0.15
N GLU A 7 3.15 5.59 1.05
CA GLU A 7 4.40 6.11 1.59
C GLU A 7 5.14 5.03 2.38
N PHE A 8 4.41 4.26 3.16
CA PHE A 8 5.00 3.18 3.94
C PHE A 8 5.69 2.17 3.02
N LEU A 9 5.03 1.77 1.95
CA LEU A 9 5.58 0.77 1.02
C LEU A 9 6.79 1.29 0.27
N VAL A 10 6.81 2.57 -0.07
CA VAL A 10 7.99 3.18 -0.70
C VAL A 10 9.15 3.19 0.28
N ASN A 11 8.91 3.59 1.52
CA ASN A 11 9.95 3.63 2.54
C ASN A 11 10.48 2.24 2.89
N LEU A 12 9.62 1.24 2.82
CA LEU A 12 10.01 -0.14 3.06
C LEU A 12 10.81 -0.73 1.89
N GLY A 13 10.74 -0.09 0.72
CA GLY A 13 11.41 -0.59 -0.47
C GLY A 13 10.60 -1.62 -1.24
N ALA A 14 9.31 -1.76 -0.91
CA ALA A 14 8.44 -2.74 -1.56
C ALA A 14 7.90 -2.24 -2.90
N MET A 15 7.73 -0.93 -3.05
CA MET A 15 7.22 -0.31 -4.28
C MET A 15 7.94 1.00 -4.54
N SER A 16 7.95 1.42 -5.80
CA SER A 16 8.46 2.74 -6.15
C SER A 16 7.33 3.77 -6.08
N THR A 17 7.72 5.06 -6.04
CA THR A 17 6.74 6.15 -6.06
C THR A 17 5.86 6.08 -7.30
N SER A 18 6.45 5.77 -8.45
CA SER A 18 5.69 5.64 -9.71
C SER A 18 4.64 4.54 -9.63
N GLN A 19 5.00 3.41 -9.04
CA GLN A 19 4.07 2.29 -8.89
C GLN A 19 2.92 2.65 -7.97
N VAL A 20 3.21 3.33 -6.86
CA VAL A 20 2.17 3.80 -5.94
C VAL A 20 1.20 4.74 -6.67
N THR A 21 1.73 5.65 -7.48
CA THR A 21 0.90 6.59 -8.24
C THR A 21 -0.05 5.84 -9.18
N VAL A 22 0.43 4.79 -9.84
CA VAL A 22 -0.42 3.99 -10.74
C VAL A 22 -1.57 3.36 -9.97
N VAL A 23 -1.30 2.77 -8.80
CA VAL A 23 -2.34 2.15 -7.98
C VAL A 23 -3.37 3.19 -7.53
N ILE A 24 -2.90 4.35 -7.09
CA ILE A 24 -3.81 5.42 -6.66
C ILE A 24 -4.69 5.88 -7.81
N ASN A 25 -4.13 5.99 -9.02
CA ASN A 25 -4.90 6.37 -10.19
C ASN A 25 -6.01 5.36 -10.48
N HIS A 26 -5.75 4.07 -10.31
CA HIS A 26 -6.78 3.04 -10.45
C HIS A 26 -7.92 3.27 -9.47
N GLN A 27 -7.59 3.55 -8.21
CA GLN A 27 -8.59 3.80 -7.19
C GLN A 27 -9.42 5.04 -7.50
N GLN A 28 -8.77 6.09 -7.97
CA GLN A 28 -9.46 7.33 -8.31
C GLN A 28 -10.35 7.19 -9.53
N SER A 29 -10.04 6.23 -10.39
CA SER A 29 -10.84 5.95 -11.59
C SER A 29 -12.06 5.08 -11.31
N GLY A 30 -12.28 4.72 -10.04
CA GLY A 30 -13.45 3.95 -9.65
C GLY A 30 -13.18 2.51 -9.29
N ASP A 31 -11.91 2.10 -9.22
CA ASP A 31 -11.54 0.77 -8.79
C ASP A 31 -11.67 0.70 -7.26
N GLU A 32 -12.65 -0.04 -6.78
CA GLU A 32 -12.95 -0.09 -5.34
C GLU A 32 -12.14 -1.13 -4.59
N ARG A 33 -11.24 -1.83 -5.27
CA ARG A 33 -10.39 -2.81 -4.60
C ARG A 33 -9.42 -2.13 -3.65
N LEU A 34 -8.92 -2.90 -2.69
CA LEU A 34 -7.92 -2.40 -1.76
C LEU A 34 -6.61 -2.13 -2.48
N PHE A 35 -5.83 -1.21 -1.95
CA PHE A 35 -4.54 -0.85 -2.53
C PHE A 35 -3.68 -2.09 -2.81
N GLY A 36 -3.56 -2.97 -1.81
CA GLY A 36 -2.74 -4.17 -1.94
C GLY A 36 -3.23 -5.12 -3.03
N GLU A 37 -4.55 -5.23 -3.18
CA GLU A 37 -5.12 -6.09 -4.21
C GLU A 37 -4.78 -5.59 -5.60
N ILE A 38 -4.88 -4.29 -5.82
CA ILE A 38 -4.55 -3.68 -7.10
C ILE A 38 -3.06 -3.86 -7.38
N ALA A 39 -2.21 -3.59 -6.39
CA ALA A 39 -0.77 -3.70 -6.55
C ALA A 39 -0.34 -5.12 -6.89
N MET A 40 -0.97 -6.13 -6.28
CA MET A 40 -0.65 -7.52 -6.59
C MET A 40 -1.09 -7.90 -7.99
N GLU A 41 -2.26 -7.44 -8.42
CA GLU A 41 -2.73 -7.73 -9.77
C GLU A 41 -1.84 -7.12 -10.83
N LEU A 42 -1.32 -5.92 -10.57
CA LEU A 42 -0.41 -5.26 -11.50
C LEU A 42 1.01 -5.83 -11.45
N GLY A 43 1.28 -6.73 -10.52
CA GLY A 43 2.58 -7.35 -10.40
C GLY A 43 3.60 -6.53 -9.62
N TYR A 44 3.14 -5.51 -8.91
CA TYR A 44 4.03 -4.65 -8.12
C TYR A 44 4.37 -5.25 -6.76
N LEU A 45 3.49 -6.10 -6.23
CA LEU A 45 3.73 -6.83 -4.99
C LEU A 45 3.54 -8.32 -5.26
N ALA A 46 4.45 -9.14 -4.72
CA ALA A 46 4.40 -10.58 -4.91
C ALA A 46 3.39 -11.25 -3.97
N ASP A 47 3.18 -10.65 -2.79
CA ASP A 47 2.28 -11.21 -1.79
C ASP A 47 1.80 -10.09 -0.85
N ASN A 48 1.08 -10.48 0.20
CA ASN A 48 0.52 -9.53 1.16
C ASN A 48 1.47 -9.14 2.29
N GLU A 49 2.68 -9.67 2.32
CA GLU A 49 3.58 -9.41 3.45
C GLU A 49 3.81 -7.93 3.72
N PRO A 50 4.09 -7.09 2.71
CA PRO A 50 4.26 -5.66 2.97
C PRO A 50 3.01 -4.99 3.51
N ILE A 51 1.83 -5.45 3.07
CA ILE A 51 0.56 -4.91 3.54
C ILE A 51 0.37 -5.29 5.02
N ASP A 52 0.69 -6.53 5.38
CA ASP A 52 0.60 -6.97 6.76
C ASP A 52 1.51 -6.15 7.66
N LYS A 53 2.68 -5.82 7.19
CA LYS A 53 3.60 -4.96 7.95
C LYS A 53 3.03 -3.57 8.17
N PHE A 54 2.35 -3.02 7.16
CA PHE A 54 1.70 -1.73 7.31
C PHE A 54 0.59 -1.79 8.34
N LEU A 55 -0.20 -2.85 8.35
CA LEU A 55 -1.27 -3.02 9.33
C LEU A 55 -0.70 -3.14 10.74
N GLU A 56 0.38 -3.88 10.91
CA GLU A 56 1.06 -3.96 12.20
C GLU A 56 1.56 -2.60 12.66
N PHE A 57 2.14 -1.84 11.75
CA PHE A 57 2.62 -0.50 12.05
C PHE A 57 1.48 0.39 12.53
N GLN A 58 0.33 0.33 11.87
CA GLN A 58 -0.83 1.11 12.28
C GLN A 58 -1.34 0.68 13.66
N GLU A 59 -1.39 -0.62 13.92
CA GLU A 59 -1.80 -1.13 15.21
C GLU A 59 -0.94 -0.59 16.34
N LYS A 60 0.37 -0.56 16.12
CA LYS A 60 1.28 -0.05 17.14
C LYS A 60 1.05 1.42 17.41
N GLN A 61 0.70 2.18 16.39
CA GLN A 61 0.44 3.59 16.57
C GLN A 61 -0.87 3.87 17.26
N LEU A 62 -1.85 2.99 17.06
CA LEU A 62 -3.16 3.13 17.68
C LEU A 62 -3.22 2.48 19.07
N GLY A 63 -2.34 1.53 19.32
CA GLY A 63 -2.39 0.68 20.50
C GLY A 63 -1.88 1.28 21.76
N ASP A 64 -1.42 2.49 21.72
CA ASP A 64 -0.93 3.13 22.90
C ASP A 64 -1.92 4.05 23.54
#